data_a3b2f6e1f5a6e8198334d929c829c799
#
_entry.id   a3b2f6e1f5a6e8198334d929c829c799
#
_cell.length_a   1.000
_cell.length_b   1.000
_cell.length_c   1.000
_cell.angle_alpha   90.00
_cell.angle_beta   90.00
_cell.angle_gamma   90.00
#
_symmetry.space_group_name_H-M   'P 1'
#
loop_
_entity.id
_entity.type
_entity.pdbx_description
1 polymer ?
#
loop_
_entity_poly.entity_id
_entity_poly.type
_entity_poly.pdbx_seq_one_letter_code
_entity_poly.pdbx_strand_id
1 'polypeptide(L)'
;MNARHEARGTGPEQSGTSARPTALKPVSAVQVRRLGRVDYEPTWRAMQRFTEARDAHTPDELWLLEHPPVYTLGLAARSEHLPRRDTGIAIVKTDRGGQVTYHGPGQIVLYVLLDLRRRGLGVRPLVRRLERSVIDLLGQYGIRGEARESAPGVYVGG
;
A
#
# COMPACT_ATOMS: atom_id res chain seq x y z
N MET A 1 -21.86 -6.77 81.56
CA MET A 1 -23.19 -7.30 81.19
C MET A 1 -23.41 -6.96 79.73
N ASN A 2 -23.45 -8.01 78.87
CA ASN A 2 -24.15 -8.12 77.54
C ASN A 2 -23.92 -7.04 76.51
N ALA A 3 -23.84 -7.34 75.30
CA ALA A 3 -23.95 -8.54 74.45
C ALA A 3 -23.43 -8.20 73.05
N ARG A 4 -22.98 -9.20 72.42
CA ARG A 4 -22.57 -9.33 70.95
C ARG A 4 -23.62 -8.79 70.01
N HIS A 5 -23.16 -8.23 68.83
CA HIS A 5 -23.81 -8.55 67.61
C HIS A 5 -22.81 -8.49 66.42
N GLU A 6 -22.58 -9.64 65.80
CA GLU A 6 -21.91 -9.82 64.56
C GLU A 6 -22.82 -9.32 63.41
N ALA A 7 -22.25 -8.64 62.44
CA ALA A 7 -22.88 -8.48 61.14
C ALA A 7 -21.84 -8.78 60.05
N ARG A 8 -22.02 -9.89 59.38
CA ARG A 8 -21.32 -10.31 58.15
C ARG A 8 -21.71 -9.37 57.01
N GLY A 9 -20.73 -8.73 56.38
CA GLY A 9 -20.88 -8.03 55.14
C GLY A 9 -20.23 -8.86 54.03
N THR A 10 -21.05 -9.52 53.20
CA THR A 10 -20.66 -10.16 51.96
C THR A 10 -20.37 -9.12 50.92
N GLY A 11 -19.09 -8.97 50.51
CA GLY A 11 -18.70 -8.17 49.34
C GLY A 11 -19.06 -8.88 48.05
N PRO A 12 -19.42 -8.15 46.98
CA PRO A 12 -19.69 -8.75 45.68
C PRO A 12 -18.42 -9.17 44.99
N GLU A 13 -18.39 -10.43 44.57
CA GLU A 13 -17.41 -10.98 43.64
C GLU A 13 -17.43 -10.18 42.31
N GLN A 14 -16.36 -9.50 42.02
CA GLN A 14 -16.12 -8.94 40.69
C GLN A 14 -15.65 -10.08 39.76
N SER A 15 -16.57 -10.60 38.96
CA SER A 15 -16.27 -11.48 37.85
C SER A 15 -15.57 -10.68 36.75
N GLY A 16 -14.25 -10.65 36.81
CA GLY A 16 -13.41 -10.12 35.74
C GLY A 16 -13.57 -10.98 34.48
N THR A 17 -14.41 -10.56 33.57
CA THR A 17 -14.46 -11.15 32.23
C THR A 17 -13.18 -10.78 31.47
N SER A 18 -12.19 -11.66 31.55
CA SER A 18 -10.98 -11.60 30.72
C SER A 18 -11.40 -11.76 29.25
N ALA A 19 -11.44 -10.64 28.53
CA ALA A 19 -11.60 -10.66 27.08
C ALA A 19 -10.40 -11.39 26.48
N ARG A 20 -10.61 -12.58 25.96
CA ARG A 20 -9.63 -13.31 25.16
C ARG A 20 -9.20 -12.43 24.02
N PRO A 21 -7.90 -12.25 23.76
CA PRO A 21 -7.44 -11.55 22.57
C PRO A 21 -7.99 -12.28 21.35
N THR A 22 -8.75 -11.56 20.52
CA THR A 22 -9.26 -12.07 19.25
C THR A 22 -8.06 -12.50 18.44
N ALA A 23 -7.91 -13.81 18.20
CA ALA A 23 -6.85 -14.37 17.38
C ALA A 23 -6.85 -13.67 16.02
N LEU A 24 -5.78 -12.97 15.69
CA LEU A 24 -5.59 -12.37 14.38
C LEU A 24 -5.74 -13.46 13.33
N LYS A 25 -6.72 -13.32 12.44
CA LYS A 25 -6.87 -14.24 11.31
C LYS A 25 -5.55 -14.31 10.56
N PRO A 26 -5.06 -15.49 10.17
CA PRO A 26 -3.81 -15.60 9.42
C PRO A 26 -3.92 -14.72 8.17
N VAL A 27 -2.99 -13.79 8.04
CA VAL A 27 -2.92 -12.92 6.85
C VAL A 27 -2.59 -13.82 5.67
N SER A 28 -3.50 -13.91 4.69
CA SER A 28 -3.27 -14.68 3.48
C SER A 28 -1.95 -14.28 2.82
N ALA A 29 -1.22 -15.27 2.29
CA ALA A 29 0.00 -15.03 1.54
C ALA A 29 -0.28 -14.05 0.38
N VAL A 30 0.67 -13.17 0.09
CA VAL A 30 0.58 -12.26 -1.06
C VAL A 30 1.03 -13.01 -2.30
N GLN A 31 0.24 -12.99 -3.36
CA GLN A 31 0.61 -13.61 -4.64
C GLN A 31 1.43 -12.61 -5.46
N VAL A 32 2.57 -13.05 -5.99
CA VAL A 32 3.40 -12.23 -6.88
C VAL A 32 3.18 -12.66 -8.31
N ARG A 33 2.69 -11.73 -9.14
CA ARG A 33 2.52 -11.93 -10.59
C ARG A 33 3.60 -11.17 -11.34
N ARG A 34 4.37 -11.90 -12.18
CA ARG A 34 5.37 -11.32 -13.07
C ARG A 34 4.75 -11.21 -14.46
N LEU A 35 4.42 -10.00 -14.89
CA LEU A 35 3.67 -9.76 -16.12
C LEU A 35 4.58 -9.42 -17.33
N GLY A 36 5.88 -9.18 -17.10
CA GLY A 36 6.79 -8.76 -18.17
C GLY A 36 6.49 -7.35 -18.65
N ARG A 37 6.68 -7.09 -19.94
CA ARG A 37 6.35 -5.80 -20.55
C ARG A 37 4.93 -5.83 -21.10
N VAL A 38 4.07 -4.98 -20.53
CA VAL A 38 2.62 -4.91 -20.82
C VAL A 38 2.16 -3.47 -20.99
N ASP A 39 1.17 -3.25 -21.85
CA ASP A 39 0.59 -1.93 -22.07
C ASP A 39 -0.06 -1.37 -20.82
N TYR A 40 0.04 -0.05 -20.64
CA TYR A 40 -0.42 0.64 -19.43
C TYR A 40 -1.95 0.55 -19.27
N GLU A 41 -2.71 0.98 -20.28
CA GLU A 41 -4.16 1.11 -20.13
C GLU A 41 -4.87 -0.24 -19.90
N PRO A 42 -4.59 -1.32 -20.62
CA PRO A 42 -5.16 -2.64 -20.31
C PRO A 42 -4.81 -3.12 -18.90
N THR A 43 -3.58 -2.86 -18.43
CA THR A 43 -3.12 -3.22 -17.08
C THR A 43 -3.87 -2.42 -16.02
N TRP A 44 -3.98 -1.10 -16.20
CA TRP A 44 -4.74 -0.23 -15.31
C TRP A 44 -6.22 -0.66 -15.20
N ARG A 45 -6.87 -0.95 -16.34
CA ARG A 45 -8.24 -1.48 -16.36
C ARG A 45 -8.35 -2.83 -15.66
N ALA A 46 -7.33 -3.70 -15.78
CA ALA A 46 -7.30 -4.98 -15.07
C ALA A 46 -7.20 -4.78 -13.55
N MET A 47 -6.42 -3.81 -13.06
CA MET A 47 -6.35 -3.47 -11.64
C MET A 47 -7.69 -2.95 -11.10
N GLN A 48 -8.38 -2.09 -11.87
CA GLN A 48 -9.72 -1.60 -11.50
C GLN A 48 -10.68 -2.77 -11.33
N ARG A 49 -10.81 -3.64 -12.35
CA ARG A 49 -11.66 -4.83 -12.28
C ARG A 49 -11.30 -5.76 -11.13
N PHE A 50 -10.00 -5.98 -10.88
CA PHE A 50 -9.54 -6.78 -9.74
C PHE A 50 -10.00 -6.18 -8.41
N THR A 51 -9.92 -4.86 -8.28
CA THR A 51 -10.31 -4.16 -7.05
C THR A 51 -11.84 -4.16 -6.86
N GLU A 52 -12.59 -3.95 -7.93
CA GLU A 52 -14.06 -3.96 -7.92
C GLU A 52 -14.64 -5.35 -7.62
N ALA A 53 -14.04 -6.39 -8.18
CA ALA A 53 -14.46 -7.79 -7.98
C ALA A 53 -13.97 -8.41 -6.67
N ARG A 54 -13.15 -7.68 -5.89
CA ARG A 54 -12.54 -8.21 -4.66
C ARG A 54 -13.58 -8.50 -3.59
N ASP A 55 -13.47 -9.66 -2.99
CA ASP A 55 -14.23 -10.11 -1.82
C ASP A 55 -13.32 -10.49 -0.63
N ALA A 56 -13.92 -11.08 0.43
CA ALA A 56 -13.18 -11.50 1.61
C ALA A 56 -12.18 -12.64 1.35
N HIS A 57 -12.33 -13.38 0.26
CA HIS A 57 -11.50 -14.54 -0.12
C HIS A 57 -10.47 -14.18 -1.19
N THR A 58 -10.63 -13.07 -1.86
CA THR A 58 -9.71 -12.61 -2.91
C THR A 58 -8.32 -12.40 -2.33
N PRO A 59 -7.27 -13.09 -2.85
CA PRO A 59 -5.91 -12.92 -2.36
C PRO A 59 -5.40 -11.51 -2.62
N ASP A 60 -4.41 -11.11 -1.84
CA ASP A 60 -3.65 -9.91 -2.12
C ASP A 60 -2.61 -10.20 -3.20
N GLU A 61 -2.39 -9.26 -4.10
CA GLU A 61 -1.47 -9.43 -5.22
C GLU A 61 -0.44 -8.31 -5.31
N LEU A 62 0.76 -8.65 -5.79
CA LEU A 62 1.80 -7.73 -6.25
C LEU A 62 2.05 -8.02 -7.72
N TRP A 63 1.85 -7.02 -8.59
CA TRP A 63 2.11 -7.15 -10.02
C TRP A 63 3.42 -6.47 -10.38
N LEU A 64 4.42 -7.27 -10.73
CA LEU A 64 5.74 -6.82 -11.16
C LEU A 64 5.80 -6.81 -12.68
N LEU A 65 6.12 -5.65 -13.27
CA LEU A 65 6.07 -5.45 -14.71
C LEU A 65 6.92 -4.25 -15.18
N GLU A 66 6.98 -4.07 -16.48
CA GLU A 66 7.41 -2.85 -17.18
C GLU A 66 6.32 -2.38 -18.13
N HIS A 67 6.30 -1.10 -18.45
CA HIS A 67 5.45 -0.55 -19.52
C HIS A 67 6.29 -0.12 -20.73
N PRO A 68 5.75 -0.21 -21.96
CA PRO A 68 6.23 0.58 -23.08
C PRO A 68 6.21 2.06 -22.77
N PRO A 69 6.89 2.92 -23.54
CA PRO A 69 6.85 4.36 -23.36
C PRO A 69 5.42 4.90 -23.27
N VAL A 70 5.07 5.54 -22.14
CA VAL A 70 3.75 6.13 -21.90
C VAL A 70 3.84 7.28 -20.89
N TYR A 71 3.11 8.36 -21.15
CA TYR A 71 2.84 9.40 -20.15
C TYR A 71 1.50 9.16 -19.48
N THR A 72 1.47 9.12 -18.17
CA THR A 72 0.22 9.04 -17.39
C THR A 72 -0.06 10.37 -16.71
N LEU A 73 -1.28 10.86 -16.84
CA LEU A 73 -1.74 12.09 -16.22
C LEU A 73 -2.56 11.77 -14.99
N GLY A 74 -2.07 12.17 -13.83
CA GLY A 74 -2.85 12.13 -12.60
C GLY A 74 -3.83 13.31 -12.52
N LEU A 75 -4.68 13.32 -11.48
CA LEU A 75 -5.73 14.33 -11.29
C LEU A 75 -5.20 15.77 -11.15
N ALA A 76 -3.95 15.94 -10.70
CA ALA A 76 -3.29 17.24 -10.58
C ALA A 76 -2.38 17.56 -11.77
N ALA A 77 -2.45 16.79 -12.86
CA ALA A 77 -1.59 17.00 -14.02
C ALA A 77 -1.88 18.31 -14.71
N ARG A 78 -0.82 19.05 -15.03
CA ARG A 78 -0.87 20.29 -15.80
C ARG A 78 -0.28 20.07 -17.17
N SER A 79 -0.89 20.69 -18.19
CA SER A 79 -0.42 20.59 -19.59
C SER A 79 1.02 21.11 -19.78
N GLU A 80 1.45 22.06 -18.97
CA GLU A 80 2.81 22.62 -18.99
C GLU A 80 3.90 21.59 -18.63
N HIS A 81 3.53 20.48 -17.97
CA HIS A 81 4.43 19.38 -17.62
C HIS A 81 4.52 18.29 -18.69
N LEU A 82 3.75 18.42 -19.75
CA LEU A 82 3.86 17.53 -20.91
C LEU A 82 4.99 17.99 -21.83
N PRO A 83 5.58 17.07 -22.61
CA PRO A 83 6.54 17.45 -23.63
C PRO A 83 5.95 18.47 -24.61
N ARG A 84 6.73 19.54 -24.89
CA ARG A 84 6.29 20.61 -25.80
C ARG A 84 6.24 20.18 -27.29
N ARG A 85 6.85 19.06 -27.63
CA ARG A 85 6.88 18.50 -28.97
C ARG A 85 6.12 17.18 -28.97
N ASP A 86 5.49 16.88 -30.08
CA ASP A 86 4.95 15.52 -30.29
C ASP A 86 6.11 14.52 -30.26
N THR A 87 6.05 13.60 -29.31
CA THR A 87 7.06 12.57 -29.11
C THR A 87 6.61 11.22 -29.67
N GLY A 88 5.39 11.13 -30.22
CA GLY A 88 4.78 9.86 -30.60
C GLY A 88 4.48 8.93 -29.42
N ILE A 89 4.68 9.39 -28.17
CA ILE A 89 4.45 8.59 -26.95
C ILE A 89 3.01 8.78 -26.50
N ALA A 90 2.31 7.67 -26.26
CA ALA A 90 0.92 7.69 -25.80
C ALA A 90 0.76 8.47 -24.49
N ILE A 91 -0.35 9.21 -24.37
CA ILE A 91 -0.73 9.96 -23.17
C ILE A 91 -2.05 9.37 -22.64
N VAL A 92 -2.05 8.87 -21.40
CA VAL A 92 -3.21 8.24 -20.75
C VAL A 92 -3.64 9.07 -19.56
N LYS A 93 -4.88 9.55 -19.53
CA LYS A 93 -5.50 10.18 -18.37
C LYS A 93 -5.96 9.10 -17.40
N THR A 94 -5.63 9.29 -16.12
CA THR A 94 -5.91 8.31 -15.06
C THR A 94 -6.58 8.97 -13.85
N ASP A 95 -7.13 8.15 -12.98
CA ASP A 95 -7.75 8.54 -11.70
C ASP A 95 -6.76 8.59 -10.52
N ARG A 96 -5.48 8.31 -10.74
CA ARG A 96 -4.45 8.41 -9.69
C ARG A 96 -4.21 9.87 -9.28
N GLY A 97 -3.75 10.07 -8.05
CA GLY A 97 -3.24 11.37 -7.61
C GLY A 97 -1.94 11.79 -8.32
N GLY A 98 -1.52 13.02 -8.09
CA GLY A 98 -0.24 13.55 -8.58
C GLY A 98 -0.25 14.09 -10.00
N GLN A 99 0.94 14.35 -10.50
CA GLN A 99 1.23 15.05 -11.76
C GLN A 99 1.42 14.06 -12.94
N VAL A 100 2.04 14.54 -14.00
CA VAL A 100 2.49 13.71 -15.14
C VAL A 100 3.59 12.76 -14.67
N THR A 101 3.51 11.51 -15.11
CA THR A 101 4.56 10.51 -14.91
C THR A 101 4.88 9.84 -16.24
N TYR A 102 6.16 9.69 -16.54
CA TYR A 102 6.64 8.87 -17.64
C TYR A 102 6.94 7.46 -17.17
N HIS A 103 6.48 6.47 -17.93
CA HIS A 103 6.88 5.09 -17.80
C HIS A 103 7.57 4.63 -19.09
N GLY A 104 8.55 3.74 -18.99
CA GLY A 104 9.27 3.22 -20.12
C GLY A 104 10.13 2.01 -19.81
N PRO A 105 10.75 1.40 -20.83
CA PRO A 105 11.60 0.24 -20.67
C PRO A 105 12.74 0.46 -19.69
N GLY A 106 13.03 -0.56 -18.86
CA GLY A 106 14.01 -0.48 -17.77
C GLY A 106 13.48 0.08 -16.46
N GLN A 107 12.26 0.63 -16.44
CA GLN A 107 11.60 1.04 -15.22
C GLN A 107 10.82 -0.14 -14.62
N ILE A 108 11.23 -0.58 -13.44
CA ILE A 108 10.47 -1.58 -12.67
C ILE A 108 9.23 -0.91 -12.08
N VAL A 109 8.07 -1.46 -12.41
CA VAL A 109 6.78 -1.04 -11.84
C VAL A 109 6.24 -2.17 -10.96
N LEU A 110 5.87 -1.83 -9.73
CA LEU A 110 5.23 -2.76 -8.79
C LEU A 110 3.86 -2.21 -8.39
N TYR A 111 2.79 -2.81 -8.90
CA TYR A 111 1.45 -2.52 -8.43
C TYR A 111 1.11 -3.35 -7.19
N VAL A 112 0.59 -2.68 -6.16
CA VAL A 112 0.34 -3.24 -4.83
C VAL A 112 -1.16 -3.32 -4.60
N LEU A 113 -1.74 -4.51 -4.75
CA LEU A 113 -3.18 -4.76 -4.68
C LEU A 113 -3.51 -5.48 -3.36
N LEU A 114 -3.54 -4.74 -2.27
CA LEU A 114 -3.73 -5.25 -0.91
C LEU A 114 -5.09 -4.82 -0.33
N ASP A 115 -5.70 -5.72 0.44
CA ASP A 115 -6.79 -5.37 1.34
C ASP A 115 -6.22 -4.83 2.65
N LEU A 116 -6.15 -3.50 2.75
CA LEU A 116 -5.58 -2.82 3.91
C LEU A 116 -6.39 -3.05 5.19
N ARG A 117 -7.73 -3.19 5.09
CA ARG A 117 -8.60 -3.46 6.25
C ARG A 117 -8.33 -4.83 6.82
N ARG A 118 -8.27 -5.85 5.96
CA ARG A 118 -7.93 -7.22 6.35
C ARG A 118 -6.56 -7.32 7.02
N ARG A 119 -5.60 -6.48 6.58
CA ARG A 119 -4.24 -6.41 7.12
C ARG A 119 -4.11 -5.52 8.36
N GLY A 120 -5.17 -4.83 8.77
CA GLY A 120 -5.09 -3.84 9.85
C GLY A 120 -4.07 -2.72 9.56
N LEU A 121 -3.91 -2.35 8.29
CA LEU A 121 -2.89 -1.43 7.82
C LEU A 121 -3.52 -0.16 7.24
N GLY A 122 -3.00 0.99 7.64
CA GLY A 122 -3.36 2.27 7.02
C GLY A 122 -2.48 2.61 5.81
N VAL A 123 -2.91 3.61 5.03
CA VAL A 123 -2.17 4.06 3.83
C VAL A 123 -0.77 4.58 4.19
N ARG A 124 -0.64 5.47 5.18
CA ARG A 124 0.67 6.01 5.58
C ARG A 124 1.66 4.93 6.06
N PRO A 125 1.27 3.99 6.94
CA PRO A 125 2.12 2.85 7.28
C PRO A 125 2.50 1.98 6.07
N LEU A 126 1.62 1.81 5.07
CA LEU A 126 1.96 1.11 3.84
C LEU A 126 3.05 1.85 3.07
N VAL A 127 2.90 3.16 2.85
CA VAL A 127 3.90 3.97 2.14
C VAL A 127 5.27 3.85 2.82
N ARG A 128 5.34 3.99 4.14
CA ARG A 128 6.60 3.83 4.90
C ARG A 128 7.22 2.44 4.72
N ARG A 129 6.41 1.39 4.64
CA ARG A 129 6.93 0.03 4.38
C ARG A 129 7.49 -0.11 2.97
N LEU A 130 6.85 0.49 1.97
CA LEU A 130 7.35 0.52 0.61
C LEU A 130 8.66 1.29 0.50
N GLU A 131 8.74 2.48 1.10
CA GLU A 131 9.98 3.26 1.20
C GLU A 131 11.10 2.46 1.86
N ARG A 132 10.80 1.83 2.99
CA ARG A 132 11.79 0.98 3.69
C ARG A 132 12.27 -0.18 2.81
N SER A 133 11.38 -0.85 2.09
CA SER A 133 11.74 -1.94 1.18
C SER A 133 12.70 -1.48 0.06
N VAL A 134 12.48 -0.26 -0.47
CA VAL A 134 13.36 0.33 -1.49
C VAL A 134 14.72 0.71 -0.87
N ILE A 135 14.73 1.30 0.34
CA ILE A 135 15.97 1.64 1.05
C ILE A 135 16.80 0.37 1.33
N ASP A 136 16.15 -0.69 1.79
CA ASP A 136 16.83 -1.97 2.07
C ASP A 136 17.38 -2.61 0.78
N LEU A 137 16.66 -2.50 -0.34
CA LEU A 137 17.13 -2.94 -1.65
C LEU A 137 18.36 -2.13 -2.11
N LEU A 138 18.28 -0.80 -2.04
CA LEU A 138 19.39 0.08 -2.41
C LEU A 138 20.64 -0.20 -1.56
N GLY A 139 20.46 -0.49 -0.27
CA GLY A 139 21.52 -0.86 0.65
C GLY A 139 22.31 -2.10 0.19
N GLN A 140 21.66 -3.07 -0.48
CA GLN A 140 22.33 -4.25 -1.04
C GLN A 140 23.29 -3.89 -2.19
N TYR A 141 23.10 -2.74 -2.82
CA TYR A 141 23.98 -2.20 -3.86
C TYR A 141 24.94 -1.13 -3.33
N GLY A 142 25.04 -0.98 -1.99
CA GLY A 142 25.91 0.05 -1.39
C GLY A 142 25.39 1.48 -1.55
N ILE A 143 24.12 1.65 -1.94
CA ILE A 143 23.49 2.96 -2.15
C ILE A 143 22.73 3.35 -0.89
N ARG A 144 23.04 4.51 -0.30
CA ARG A 144 22.31 5.05 0.84
C ARG A 144 21.09 5.80 0.37
N GLY A 145 19.91 5.24 0.64
CA GLY A 145 18.63 5.91 0.44
C GLY A 145 18.03 6.43 1.76
N GLU A 146 17.23 7.47 1.67
CA GLU A 146 16.49 8.03 2.81
C GLU A 146 15.05 8.35 2.44
N ALA A 147 14.13 8.21 3.41
CA ALA A 147 12.74 8.66 3.31
C ALA A 147 12.59 10.03 3.96
N ARG A 148 11.67 10.88 3.45
CA ARG A 148 11.37 12.22 3.98
C ARG A 148 9.92 12.30 4.43
N GLU A 149 9.66 12.86 5.62
CA GLU A 149 8.29 12.89 6.18
C GLU A 149 7.29 13.69 5.34
N SER A 150 7.73 14.80 4.76
CA SER A 150 6.89 15.73 3.97
C SER A 150 6.83 15.41 2.48
N ALA A 151 7.63 14.47 2.01
CA ALA A 151 7.75 14.13 0.59
C ALA A 151 7.90 12.62 0.41
N PRO A 152 6.78 11.87 0.29
CA PRO A 152 6.82 10.43 0.10
C PRO A 152 7.70 10.01 -1.07
N GLY A 153 8.62 9.06 -0.82
CA GLY A 153 9.60 8.59 -1.79
C GLY A 153 10.92 8.24 -1.13
N VAL A 154 11.85 7.70 -1.92
CA VAL A 154 13.22 7.40 -1.48
C VAL A 154 14.18 8.29 -2.26
N TYR A 155 15.03 8.99 -1.54
CA TYR A 155 15.98 9.97 -2.05
C TYR A 155 17.41 9.45 -1.90
N VAL A 156 18.24 9.72 -2.90
CA VAL A 156 19.65 9.33 -2.95
C VAL A 156 20.47 10.56 -3.28
N GLY A 157 21.57 10.81 -2.53
CA GLY A 157 22.50 11.89 -2.80
C GLY A 157 21.90 13.29 -2.64
N GLY A 158 21.06 13.47 -1.61
CA GLY A 158 20.41 14.76 -1.27
C GLY A 158 21.22 15.62 -0.34
#